data_b09fe1304235a98a7ffefdd9131f5379
#
_entry.id   b09fe1304235a98a7ffefdd9131f5379
#
_cell.length_a   1.000
_cell.length_b   1.000
_cell.length_c   1.000
_cell.angle_alpha   90.00
_cell.angle_beta   90.00
_cell.angle_gamma   90.00
#
_symmetry.space_group_name_H-M   'P 1'
#
loop_
_entity.id
_entity.type
_entity.pdbx_description
1 polymer ?
#
loop_
_entity_poly.entity_id
_entity_poly.type
_entity_poly.pdbx_seq_one_letter_code
_entity_poly.pdbx_strand_id
1 'polypeptide(L)'
;MDKIFIGLMTGTSADSLDLAAVDFSNEKLNVVGTKNFEIPKEIKIQIKENVNTINIDYSSIDMLDAELGKFFANSIEEFVNDKNISKNKIVAVGSHGQTIKHDPSAIPPISMQLGDPQLISNETNLKTIGNFRQDDIEAGGQGAPLSPLFHEEAFKDNNEERIIVNIGGITNISLLSKSKLLGFDTGPG
;
A
#
# COMPACT_ATOMS: atom_id res chain seq x y z
N MET A 1 12.87 -20.38 -9.86
CA MET A 1 11.66 -20.54 -9.01
C MET A 1 10.94 -19.23 -9.04
N ASP A 2 9.65 -19.27 -9.36
CA ASP A 2 8.82 -18.05 -9.38
C ASP A 2 8.85 -17.39 -8.00
N LYS A 3 9.06 -16.07 -7.97
CA LYS A 3 9.10 -15.26 -6.76
C LYS A 3 7.98 -14.24 -6.84
N ILE A 4 6.76 -14.69 -6.53
CA ILE A 4 5.58 -13.85 -6.59
C ILE A 4 5.45 -13.07 -5.28
N PHE A 5 5.24 -11.78 -5.41
CA PHE A 5 4.86 -10.89 -4.31
C PHE A 5 3.47 -10.34 -4.63
N ILE A 6 2.65 -10.22 -3.60
CA ILE A 6 1.33 -9.57 -3.71
C ILE A 6 1.41 -8.24 -2.99
N GLY A 7 1.08 -7.16 -3.68
CA GLY A 7 0.87 -5.85 -3.08
C GLY A 7 -0.60 -5.56 -2.93
N LEU A 8 -1.00 -4.98 -1.81
CA LEU A 8 -2.34 -4.47 -1.61
C LEU A 8 -2.34 -3.04 -1.09
N MET A 9 -3.29 -2.26 -1.56
CA MET A 9 -3.43 -0.85 -1.20
C MET A 9 -4.87 -0.39 -1.31
N THR A 10 -5.28 0.48 -0.39
CA THR A 10 -6.48 1.30 -0.51
C THR A 10 -6.08 2.77 -0.63
N GLY A 11 -6.71 3.49 -1.55
CA GLY A 11 -6.50 4.93 -1.70
C GLY A 11 -7.16 5.73 -0.55
N THR A 12 -6.86 7.03 -0.47
CA THR A 12 -7.46 7.93 0.53
C THR A 12 -8.97 8.09 0.37
N SER A 13 -9.50 7.86 -0.83
CA SER A 13 -10.95 7.84 -1.10
C SER A 13 -11.68 6.65 -0.49
N ALA A 14 -10.95 5.59 -0.15
CA ALA A 14 -11.49 4.31 0.35
C ALA A 14 -12.57 3.69 -0.57
N ASP A 15 -12.42 3.84 -1.88
CA ASP A 15 -13.40 3.32 -2.84
C ASP A 15 -13.19 1.84 -3.13
N SER A 16 -11.92 1.44 -3.28
CA SER A 16 -11.54 0.05 -3.57
C SER A 16 -10.25 -0.35 -2.85
N LEU A 17 -10.11 -1.66 -2.67
CA LEU A 17 -8.86 -2.32 -2.38
C LEU A 17 -8.26 -2.79 -3.71
N ASP A 18 -7.05 -2.37 -4.01
CA ASP A 18 -6.31 -2.77 -5.19
C ASP A 18 -5.29 -3.84 -4.83
N LEU A 19 -5.31 -4.96 -5.57
CA LEU A 19 -4.32 -6.02 -5.47
C LEU A 19 -3.55 -6.17 -6.77
N ALA A 20 -2.25 -6.40 -6.64
CA ALA A 20 -1.37 -6.76 -7.74
C ALA A 20 -0.43 -7.89 -7.34
N ALA A 21 -0.29 -8.90 -8.19
CA ALA A 21 0.72 -9.94 -8.06
C ALA A 21 1.83 -9.70 -9.09
N VAL A 22 3.06 -9.69 -8.61
CA VAL A 22 4.24 -9.41 -9.43
C VAL A 22 5.28 -10.50 -9.23
N ASP A 23 5.84 -10.99 -10.32
CA ASP A 23 6.93 -11.96 -10.31
C ASP A 23 8.27 -11.24 -10.53
N PHE A 24 9.16 -11.38 -9.56
CA PHE A 24 10.53 -10.88 -9.57
C PHE A 24 11.58 -11.97 -9.84
N SER A 25 11.20 -13.07 -10.46
CA SER A 25 12.14 -14.16 -10.78
C SER A 25 13.16 -13.78 -11.84
N ASN A 26 12.84 -12.82 -12.68
CA ASN A 26 13.66 -12.30 -13.75
C ASN A 26 14.05 -10.83 -13.45
N GLU A 27 15.05 -10.33 -14.19
CA GLU A 27 15.48 -8.92 -14.07
C GLU A 27 14.39 -7.89 -14.44
N LYS A 28 13.31 -8.34 -15.10
CA LYS A 28 12.18 -7.49 -15.48
C LYS A 28 10.98 -7.79 -14.60
N LEU A 29 10.36 -6.73 -14.11
CA LEU A 29 9.09 -6.77 -13.41
C LEU A 29 8.03 -7.38 -14.33
N ASN A 30 7.39 -8.46 -13.88
CA ASN A 30 6.33 -9.14 -14.62
C ASN A 30 5.05 -9.15 -13.78
N VAL A 31 4.01 -8.44 -14.25
CA VAL A 31 2.70 -8.41 -13.60
C VAL A 31 1.95 -9.69 -13.92
N VAL A 32 1.75 -10.54 -12.91
CA VAL A 32 1.01 -11.80 -13.00
C VAL A 32 -0.50 -11.55 -13.09
N GLY A 33 -0.98 -10.53 -12.38
CA GLY A 33 -2.37 -10.13 -12.42
C GLY A 33 -2.68 -9.00 -11.47
N THR A 34 -3.84 -8.38 -11.69
CA THR A 34 -4.40 -7.34 -10.83
C THR A 34 -5.88 -7.59 -10.59
N LYS A 35 -6.42 -7.08 -9.48
CA LYS A 35 -7.85 -7.09 -9.18
C LYS A 35 -8.20 -5.97 -8.20
N ASN A 36 -9.38 -5.41 -8.38
CA ASN A 36 -9.97 -4.44 -7.47
C ASN A 36 -11.13 -5.09 -6.72
N PHE A 37 -11.27 -4.76 -5.44
CA PHE A 37 -12.38 -5.19 -4.60
C PHE A 37 -13.07 -3.96 -4.05
N GLU A 38 -14.37 -3.87 -4.21
CA GLU A 38 -15.13 -2.79 -3.60
C GLU A 38 -15.12 -2.93 -2.07
N ILE A 39 -14.76 -1.86 -1.37
CA ILE A 39 -14.80 -1.86 0.10
C ILE A 39 -16.27 -1.85 0.55
N PRO A 40 -16.68 -2.72 1.48
CA PRO A 40 -18.04 -2.74 2.00
C PRO A 40 -18.48 -1.37 2.53
N LYS A 41 -19.76 -1.03 2.29
CA LYS A 41 -20.31 0.31 2.62
C LYS A 41 -20.16 0.64 4.11
N GLU A 42 -20.35 -0.34 4.96
CA GLU A 42 -20.22 -0.22 6.41
C GLU A 42 -18.80 0.16 6.82
N ILE A 43 -17.80 -0.50 6.21
CA ILE A 43 -16.37 -0.20 6.43
C ILE A 43 -16.03 1.20 5.88
N LYS A 44 -16.56 1.57 4.70
CA LYS A 44 -16.36 2.93 4.15
C LYS A 44 -16.85 4.03 5.09
N ILE A 45 -17.99 3.82 5.74
CA ILE A 45 -18.55 4.78 6.70
C ILE A 45 -17.60 4.91 7.88
N GLN A 46 -17.19 3.80 8.48
CA GLN A 46 -16.25 3.81 9.62
C GLN A 46 -14.92 4.47 9.28
N ILE A 47 -14.37 4.21 8.08
CA ILE A 47 -13.14 4.87 7.62
C ILE A 47 -13.36 6.39 7.59
N LYS A 48 -14.44 6.88 6.98
CA LYS A 48 -14.73 8.32 6.86
C LYS A 48 -14.91 9.00 8.21
N GLU A 49 -15.49 8.33 9.19
CA GLU A 49 -15.68 8.85 10.55
C GLU A 49 -14.36 8.97 11.31
N ASN A 50 -13.36 8.13 10.98
CA ASN A 50 -12.08 8.09 11.67
C ASN A 50 -10.96 8.88 10.95
N VAL A 51 -11.11 9.18 9.65
CA VAL A 51 -10.09 9.96 8.92
C VAL A 51 -10.02 11.39 9.46
N ASN A 52 -8.80 11.81 9.85
CA ASN A 52 -8.49 13.15 10.36
C ASN A 52 -9.29 13.58 11.61
N THR A 53 -9.80 12.62 12.37
CA THR A 53 -10.48 12.90 13.64
C THR A 53 -9.48 13.42 14.66
N ILE A 54 -9.86 14.50 15.38
CA ILE A 54 -9.02 15.10 16.43
C ILE A 54 -8.98 14.19 17.67
N ASN A 55 -10.13 13.59 18.01
CA ASN A 55 -10.27 12.69 19.14
C ASN A 55 -10.40 11.26 18.62
N ILE A 56 -9.32 10.52 18.66
CA ILE A 56 -9.29 9.11 18.24
C ILE A 56 -9.90 8.26 19.36
N ASP A 57 -10.98 7.54 19.04
CA ASP A 57 -11.45 6.45 19.88
C ASP A 57 -10.68 5.16 19.51
N TYR A 58 -9.69 4.83 20.31
CA TYR A 58 -8.83 3.66 20.04
C TYR A 58 -9.61 2.34 19.98
N SER A 59 -10.71 2.21 20.71
CA SER A 59 -11.51 0.98 20.66
C SER A 59 -12.23 0.80 19.33
N SER A 60 -12.70 1.88 18.72
CA SER A 60 -13.29 1.86 17.38
C SER A 60 -12.24 1.63 16.30
N ILE A 61 -11.05 2.18 16.47
CA ILE A 61 -9.90 1.96 15.57
C ILE A 61 -9.48 0.49 15.58
N ASP A 62 -9.32 -0.13 16.75
CA ASP A 62 -8.92 -1.54 16.86
C ASP A 62 -9.95 -2.48 16.19
N MET A 63 -11.24 -2.18 16.33
CA MET A 63 -12.30 -2.94 15.65
C MET A 63 -12.22 -2.77 14.12
N LEU A 64 -12.07 -1.55 13.64
CA LEU A 64 -11.96 -1.26 12.22
C LEU A 64 -10.68 -1.86 11.61
N ASP A 65 -9.58 -1.84 12.35
CA ASP A 65 -8.32 -2.46 11.96
C ASP A 65 -8.48 -3.97 11.72
N ALA A 66 -9.14 -4.65 12.66
CA ALA A 66 -9.44 -6.07 12.54
C ALA A 66 -10.44 -6.38 11.40
N GLU A 67 -11.48 -5.54 11.19
CA GLU A 67 -12.42 -5.70 10.08
C GLU A 67 -11.72 -5.53 8.72
N LEU A 68 -10.89 -4.51 8.58
CA LEU A 68 -10.09 -4.30 7.38
C LEU A 68 -9.11 -5.45 7.16
N GLY A 69 -8.42 -5.91 8.19
CA GLY A 69 -7.53 -7.06 8.11
C GLY A 69 -8.22 -8.31 7.58
N LYS A 70 -9.42 -8.62 8.07
CA LYS A 70 -10.24 -9.73 7.56
C LYS A 70 -10.69 -9.53 6.12
N PHE A 71 -11.14 -8.32 5.78
CA PHE A 71 -11.54 -7.99 4.41
C PHE A 71 -10.36 -8.16 3.45
N PHE A 72 -9.18 -7.69 3.82
CA PHE A 72 -7.97 -7.84 3.01
C PHE A 72 -7.55 -9.30 2.86
N ALA A 73 -7.58 -10.08 3.94
CA ALA A 73 -7.28 -11.51 3.90
C ALA A 73 -8.21 -12.27 2.95
N ASN A 74 -9.52 -12.06 3.05
CA ASN A 74 -10.52 -12.66 2.17
C ASN A 74 -10.29 -12.26 0.70
N SER A 75 -9.97 -10.99 0.45
CA SER A 75 -9.69 -10.48 -0.89
C SER A 75 -8.43 -11.10 -1.48
N ILE A 76 -7.38 -11.33 -0.68
CA ILE A 76 -6.17 -12.05 -1.10
C ILE A 76 -6.49 -13.48 -1.49
N GLU A 77 -7.27 -14.20 -0.67
CA GLU A 77 -7.66 -15.58 -0.96
C GLU A 77 -8.45 -15.68 -2.28
N GLU A 78 -9.43 -14.81 -2.47
CA GLU A 78 -10.20 -14.74 -3.70
C GLU A 78 -9.31 -14.42 -4.90
N PHE A 79 -8.43 -13.41 -4.78
CA PHE A 79 -7.51 -13.02 -5.82
C PHE A 79 -6.56 -14.15 -6.24
N VAL A 80 -5.96 -14.83 -5.27
CA VAL A 80 -5.05 -15.97 -5.48
C VAL A 80 -5.76 -17.10 -6.23
N ASN A 81 -7.00 -17.41 -5.83
CA ASN A 81 -7.82 -18.41 -6.49
C ASN A 81 -8.20 -18.01 -7.92
N ASP A 82 -8.69 -16.79 -8.13
CA ASP A 82 -9.10 -16.28 -9.45
C ASP A 82 -7.94 -16.26 -10.46
N LYS A 83 -6.75 -15.93 -10.01
CA LYS A 83 -5.56 -15.87 -10.87
C LYS A 83 -4.83 -17.22 -10.97
N ASN A 84 -5.35 -18.26 -10.31
CA ASN A 84 -4.72 -19.57 -10.23
C ASN A 84 -3.24 -19.50 -9.76
N ILE A 85 -2.96 -18.62 -8.81
CA ILE A 85 -1.63 -18.47 -8.24
C ILE A 85 -1.43 -19.54 -7.16
N SER A 86 -0.38 -20.33 -7.30
CA SER A 86 -0.04 -21.33 -6.29
C SER A 86 0.59 -20.65 -5.06
N LYS A 87 0.01 -20.83 -3.86
CA LYS A 87 0.47 -20.18 -2.62
C LYS A 87 1.94 -20.43 -2.30
N ASN A 88 2.47 -21.59 -2.65
CA ASN A 88 3.88 -21.92 -2.42
C ASN A 88 4.86 -21.12 -3.30
N LYS A 89 4.37 -20.38 -4.30
CA LYS A 89 5.16 -19.46 -5.11
C LYS A 89 5.12 -18.04 -4.57
N ILE A 90 4.22 -17.75 -3.63
CA ILE A 90 4.08 -16.43 -3.02
C ILE A 90 5.12 -16.31 -1.90
N VAL A 91 6.01 -15.34 -2.05
CA VAL A 91 7.09 -15.08 -1.09
C VAL A 91 6.59 -14.24 0.09
N ALA A 92 5.82 -13.21 -0.22
CA ALA A 92 5.20 -12.34 0.78
C ALA A 92 4.06 -11.51 0.19
N VAL A 93 3.22 -11.01 1.11
CA VAL A 93 2.22 -9.97 0.87
C VAL A 93 2.75 -8.66 1.44
N GLY A 94 2.74 -7.60 0.65
CA GLY A 94 2.98 -6.22 1.11
C GLY A 94 1.64 -5.52 1.32
N SER A 95 1.29 -5.23 2.57
CA SER A 95 0.06 -4.53 2.92
C SER A 95 0.35 -3.06 3.23
N HIS A 96 -0.09 -2.15 2.35
CA HIS A 96 -0.06 -0.72 2.67
C HIS A 96 -1.11 -0.37 3.73
N GLY A 97 -2.25 -1.07 3.72
CA GLY A 97 -3.39 -0.75 4.57
C GLY A 97 -4.17 0.49 4.11
N GLN A 98 -5.13 0.90 4.94
CA GLN A 98 -5.96 2.10 4.78
C GLN A 98 -5.43 3.24 5.64
N THR A 99 -4.99 4.32 5.03
CA THR A 99 -4.51 5.48 5.77
C THR A 99 -5.68 6.20 6.47
N ILE A 100 -5.56 6.33 7.78
CA ILE A 100 -6.48 7.10 8.64
C ILE A 100 -5.86 8.44 9.03
N LYS A 101 -4.57 8.44 9.30
CA LYS A 101 -3.83 9.66 9.67
C LYS A 101 -2.44 9.65 9.07
N HIS A 102 -2.01 10.80 8.59
CA HIS A 102 -0.64 11.02 8.14
C HIS A 102 -0.24 12.45 8.48
N ASP A 103 0.66 12.60 9.44
CA ASP A 103 1.19 13.89 9.89
C ASP A 103 2.66 13.73 10.26
N PRO A 104 3.57 13.84 9.27
CA PRO A 104 5.00 13.73 9.51
C PRO A 104 5.58 14.95 10.24
N SER A 105 4.80 16.03 10.39
CA SER A 105 5.20 17.25 11.11
C SER A 105 4.76 17.25 12.58
N ALA A 106 3.92 16.30 12.98
CA ALA A 106 3.51 16.14 14.37
C ALA A 106 4.70 15.82 15.31
N ILE A 107 4.50 15.99 16.60
CA ILE A 107 5.50 15.63 17.62
C ILE A 107 4.87 14.67 18.61
N PRO A 108 5.19 13.35 18.55
CA PRO A 108 6.02 12.68 17.54
C PRO A 108 5.35 12.59 16.16
N PRO A 109 6.13 12.45 15.08
CA PRO A 109 5.60 12.23 13.75
C PRO A 109 4.79 10.93 13.67
N ILE A 110 3.70 10.93 12.91
CA ILE A 110 2.77 9.79 12.87
C ILE A 110 2.23 9.53 11.47
N SER A 111 2.18 8.25 11.12
CA SER A 111 1.41 7.76 9.99
C SER A 111 0.69 6.47 10.39
N MET A 112 -0.64 6.51 10.37
CA MET A 112 -1.47 5.38 10.80
C MET A 112 -2.21 4.79 9.61
N GLN A 113 -1.94 3.52 9.34
CA GLN A 113 -2.62 2.69 8.36
C GLN A 113 -3.28 1.53 9.08
N LEU A 114 -4.54 1.22 8.73
CA LEU A 114 -5.31 0.12 9.28
C LEU A 114 -5.38 -1.07 8.31
N GLY A 115 -5.68 -2.24 8.85
CA GLY A 115 -5.70 -3.53 8.18
C GLY A 115 -4.55 -4.40 8.67
N ASP A 116 -4.66 -4.87 9.92
CA ASP A 116 -3.62 -5.59 10.71
C ASP A 116 -2.86 -6.64 9.87
N PRO A 117 -1.56 -6.43 9.58
CA PRO A 117 -0.75 -7.38 8.81
C PRO A 117 -0.60 -8.73 9.50
N GLN A 118 -0.63 -8.78 10.83
CA GLN A 118 -0.54 -10.04 11.56
C GLN A 118 -1.81 -10.86 11.38
N LEU A 119 -2.98 -10.21 11.40
CA LEU A 119 -4.25 -10.88 11.15
C LEU A 119 -4.30 -11.39 9.69
N ILE A 120 -3.89 -10.58 8.71
CA ILE A 120 -3.78 -11.01 7.31
C ILE A 120 -2.88 -12.25 7.20
N SER A 121 -1.71 -12.24 7.86
CA SER A 121 -0.78 -13.36 7.84
C SER A 121 -1.39 -14.64 8.45
N ASN A 122 -2.10 -14.51 9.55
CA ASN A 122 -2.74 -15.63 10.24
C ASN A 122 -3.87 -16.25 9.39
N GLU A 123 -4.72 -15.42 8.80
CA GLU A 123 -5.87 -15.87 8.01
C GLU A 123 -5.45 -16.50 6.67
N THR A 124 -4.44 -15.92 6.00
CA THR A 124 -3.99 -16.40 4.68
C THR A 124 -2.90 -17.45 4.73
N ASN A 125 -2.24 -17.60 5.89
CA ASN A 125 -1.01 -18.37 6.05
C ASN A 125 0.11 -17.90 5.07
N LEU A 126 0.14 -16.62 4.73
CA LEU A 126 1.16 -15.97 3.94
C LEU A 126 1.94 -14.98 4.79
N LYS A 127 3.26 -14.92 4.60
CA LYS A 127 4.07 -13.88 5.23
C LYS A 127 3.56 -12.51 4.77
N THR A 128 3.14 -11.66 5.71
CA THR A 128 2.65 -10.31 5.42
C THR A 128 3.57 -9.27 6.05
N ILE A 129 3.85 -8.22 5.30
CA ILE A 129 4.67 -7.08 5.69
C ILE A 129 3.80 -5.84 5.54
N GLY A 130 3.78 -5.00 6.55
CA GLY A 130 3.02 -3.73 6.57
C GLY A 130 3.84 -2.61 7.19
N ASN A 131 3.15 -1.55 7.58
CA ASN A 131 3.70 -0.44 8.35
C ASN A 131 4.72 0.45 7.61
N PHE A 132 4.77 0.35 6.29
CA PHE A 132 5.81 0.98 5.45
C PHE A 132 6.02 2.47 5.70
N ARG A 133 4.94 3.23 5.97
CA ARG A 133 5.03 4.67 6.15
C ARG A 133 5.59 5.04 7.51
N GLN A 134 5.16 4.37 8.56
CA GLN A 134 5.66 4.63 9.91
C GLN A 134 7.13 4.18 10.04
N ASP A 135 7.49 3.05 9.43
CA ASP A 135 8.88 2.57 9.42
C ASP A 135 9.80 3.55 8.69
N ASP A 136 9.35 4.15 7.58
CA ASP A 136 10.10 5.20 6.87
C ASP A 136 10.27 6.46 7.74
N ILE A 137 9.22 6.89 8.45
CA ILE A 137 9.28 8.00 9.39
C ILE A 137 10.29 7.71 10.52
N GLU A 138 10.26 6.52 11.09
CA GLU A 138 11.19 6.11 12.15
C GLU A 138 12.64 6.02 11.66
N ALA A 139 12.83 5.74 10.37
CA ALA A 139 14.13 5.80 9.71
C ALA A 139 14.59 7.23 9.34
N GLY A 140 13.75 8.25 9.62
CA GLY A 140 14.06 9.67 9.35
C GLY A 140 13.47 10.20 8.04
N GLY A 141 12.59 9.42 7.37
CA GLY A 141 11.84 9.83 6.19
C GLY A 141 10.56 10.60 6.53
N GLN A 142 9.73 10.80 5.53
CA GLN A 142 8.43 11.50 5.64
C GLN A 142 7.23 10.54 5.53
N GLY A 143 7.46 9.26 5.23
CA GLY A 143 6.42 8.26 5.04
C GLY A 143 5.61 8.40 3.75
N ALA A 144 5.83 9.45 2.98
CA ALA A 144 5.18 9.71 1.69
C ALA A 144 5.98 10.72 0.86
N PRO A 145 5.94 10.63 -0.50
CA PRO A 145 5.43 9.49 -1.27
C PRO A 145 6.40 8.29 -1.25
N LEU A 146 5.87 7.06 -1.25
CA LEU A 146 6.69 5.83 -1.36
C LEU A 146 6.82 5.30 -2.80
N SER A 147 5.93 5.75 -3.69
CA SER A 147 5.92 5.38 -5.12
C SER A 147 7.22 5.65 -5.89
N PRO A 148 8.06 6.65 -5.54
CA PRO A 148 9.32 6.89 -6.25
C PRO A 148 10.25 5.68 -6.30
N LEU A 149 10.30 4.86 -5.28
CA LEU A 149 11.10 3.63 -5.26
C LEU A 149 10.64 2.64 -6.34
N PHE A 150 9.33 2.46 -6.48
CA PHE A 150 8.77 1.63 -7.54
C PHE A 150 8.98 2.26 -8.92
N HIS A 151 8.82 3.58 -9.03
CA HIS A 151 9.03 4.29 -10.30
C HIS A 151 10.50 4.17 -10.76
N GLU A 152 11.45 4.21 -9.85
CA GLU A 152 12.87 4.02 -10.18
C GLU A 152 13.09 2.62 -10.76
N GLU A 153 12.59 1.58 -10.11
CA GLU A 153 12.77 0.20 -10.56
C GLU A 153 12.06 -0.08 -11.89
N ALA A 154 10.84 0.44 -12.05
CA ALA A 154 10.01 0.15 -13.21
C ALA A 154 10.30 1.01 -14.44
N PHE A 155 10.74 2.27 -14.26
CA PHE A 155 10.75 3.27 -15.32
C PHE A 155 12.08 4.01 -15.52
N LYS A 156 13.09 3.76 -14.66
CA LYS A 156 14.40 4.40 -14.83
C LYS A 156 15.04 3.98 -16.16
N ASP A 157 15.65 4.94 -16.82
CA ASP A 157 16.41 4.73 -18.06
C ASP A 157 17.82 5.28 -17.87
N ASN A 158 18.83 4.58 -18.43
CA ASN A 158 20.21 5.02 -18.32
C ASN A 158 20.57 6.16 -19.29
N ASN A 159 19.75 6.38 -20.32
CA ASN A 159 20.00 7.36 -21.38
C ASN A 159 19.13 8.62 -21.23
N GLU A 160 18.01 8.52 -20.50
CA GLU A 160 17.04 9.60 -20.37
C GLU A 160 16.70 9.88 -18.92
N GLU A 161 16.52 11.14 -18.57
CA GLU A 161 15.89 11.53 -17.32
C GLU A 161 14.38 11.49 -17.50
N ARG A 162 13.65 10.95 -16.52
CA ARG A 162 12.19 10.81 -16.58
C ARG A 162 11.54 11.47 -15.39
N ILE A 163 10.37 12.05 -15.64
CA ILE A 163 9.47 12.53 -14.61
C ILE A 163 8.19 11.70 -14.70
N ILE A 164 7.86 11.02 -13.63
CA ILE A 164 6.61 10.29 -13.49
C ILE A 164 5.65 11.18 -12.71
N VAL A 165 4.47 11.41 -13.27
CA VAL A 165 3.40 12.19 -12.63
C VAL A 165 2.26 11.24 -12.27
N ASN A 166 1.92 11.19 -11.01
CA ASN A 166 0.78 10.45 -10.50
C ASN A 166 -0.30 11.44 -10.06
N ILE A 167 -1.46 11.39 -10.72
CA ILE A 167 -2.60 12.29 -10.47
C ILE A 167 -3.69 11.47 -9.78
N GLY A 168 -3.94 11.77 -8.51
CA GLY A 168 -4.97 11.16 -7.67
C GLY A 168 -5.65 12.22 -6.82
N GLY A 169 -6.10 11.92 -5.62
CA GLY A 169 -6.58 12.95 -4.68
C GLY A 169 -5.51 13.99 -4.35
N ILE A 170 -4.26 13.54 -4.31
CA ILE A 170 -3.05 14.38 -4.25
C ILE A 170 -2.18 14.00 -5.45
N THR A 171 -1.73 15.00 -6.19
CA THR A 171 -0.76 14.81 -7.27
C THR A 171 0.63 14.77 -6.71
N ASN A 172 1.42 13.78 -7.09
CA ASN A 172 2.84 13.70 -6.77
C ASN A 172 3.68 13.41 -8.01
N ILE A 173 4.96 13.77 -7.93
CA ILE A 173 5.92 13.54 -8.99
C ILE A 173 7.13 12.77 -8.48
N SER A 174 7.73 11.99 -9.38
CA SER A 174 9.01 11.33 -9.16
C SER A 174 9.97 11.73 -10.25
N LEU A 175 11.11 12.32 -9.88
CA LEU A 175 12.22 12.60 -10.78
C LEU A 175 13.18 11.43 -10.74
N LEU A 176 13.35 10.79 -11.90
CA LEU A 176 14.25 9.66 -12.12
C LEU A 176 15.44 10.15 -12.92
N SER A 177 16.50 10.54 -12.25
CA SER A 177 17.76 10.95 -12.91
C SER A 177 18.86 9.91 -12.63
N LYS A 178 19.99 10.05 -13.34
CA LYS A 178 21.14 9.15 -13.19
C LYS A 178 21.72 9.16 -11.77
N SER A 179 21.64 10.30 -11.10
CA SER A 179 22.32 10.54 -9.82
C SER A 179 21.37 10.74 -8.66
N LYS A 180 20.05 10.88 -8.92
CA LYS A 180 19.10 11.31 -7.90
C LYS A 180 17.71 10.75 -8.15
N LEU A 181 17.14 10.19 -7.10
CA LEU A 181 15.71 9.90 -6.99
C LEU A 181 15.09 10.96 -6.09
N LEU A 182 14.08 11.65 -6.59
CA LEU A 182 13.28 12.58 -5.80
C LEU A 182 11.82 12.30 -5.99
N GLY A 183 11.05 12.41 -4.91
CA GLY A 183 9.60 12.36 -4.96
C GLY A 183 9.00 13.35 -3.98
N PHE A 184 7.94 14.03 -4.39
CA PHE A 184 7.21 14.97 -3.52
C PHE A 184 5.80 15.23 -4.04
N ASP A 185 4.92 15.61 -3.12
CA ASP A 185 3.56 16.01 -3.41
C ASP A 185 3.55 17.43 -3.97
N THR A 186 2.71 17.67 -4.99
CA THR A 186 2.62 18.98 -5.68
C THR A 186 1.35 19.74 -5.32
N GLY A 187 0.25 19.04 -5.04
CA GLY A 187 -1.03 19.65 -4.70
C GLY A 187 -2.22 18.74 -5.03
N PRO A 188 -3.45 19.26 -4.96
CA PRO A 188 -4.65 18.52 -5.37
C PRO A 188 -4.54 18.05 -6.82
N GLY A 189 -5.05 16.83 -7.10
CA GLY A 189 -5.09 16.21 -8.43
C GLY A 189 -6.46 16.29 -9.09
#